data_184c3e15d688c83c6e4fe63c932ae6e3
#
_entry.id   184c3e15d688c83c6e4fe63c932ae6e3
#
_cell.length_a   1.000
_cell.length_b   1.000
_cell.length_c   1.000
_cell.angle_alpha   90.00
_cell.angle_beta   90.00
_cell.angle_gamma   90.00
#
_symmetry.space_group_name_H-M   'P 1'
#
loop_
_entity.id
_entity.type
_entity.pdbx_description
1 polymer ?
#
loop_
_entity_poly.entity_id
_entity_poly.type
_entity_poly.pdbx_seq_one_letter_code
_entity_poly.pdbx_strand_id
1 'polypeptide(L)'
;MQKKKVLVWETLATVSGGQKMTLAVMDMLSDKFEFCCLIPAEGMMSEELKKRNIPYVLMGDQTLPTGVKGKQVIFRYGWMSVKNVWKSLGVIRKYKPDILYAPGPAALPWSAVCGTLARKPVIWHLHHIFLDGATKKLLNLCGNWKSVREIIAVSNCVGDQIVNEAAHKKVKVLYNPVDVEKYANGDATKIIVELEAKLGRKLRGVKVVTQIGAITKNKRQNVLISVIADLRNLGEDVVGLVVGDTITEADRNFKRELEQRIEDCGIKNQIVWMGFRSDIGDILAATDCVFVPSEEGLSLVAMEAMSAKRQVVTMNSSGAYELLNHAGCGTFYKEDDESSVANAVKKVLETPNACLLYTSPSPRD
;
A
#
# COMPACT_ATOMS: atom_id res chain seq x y z
N MET A 1 -19.02 3.85 30.18
CA MET A 1 -17.70 4.52 30.34
C MET A 1 -17.56 5.59 29.28
N GLN A 2 -16.99 6.75 29.62
CA GLN A 2 -16.72 7.79 28.62
C GLN A 2 -15.65 7.29 27.63
N LYS A 3 -15.91 7.45 26.32
CA LYS A 3 -14.93 7.08 25.28
C LYS A 3 -13.64 7.89 25.44
N LYS A 4 -12.48 7.25 25.25
CA LYS A 4 -11.21 7.97 25.19
C LYS A 4 -11.08 8.69 23.86
N LYS A 5 -10.45 9.88 23.88
CA LYS A 5 -10.28 10.73 22.71
C LYS A 5 -8.94 10.49 22.02
N VAL A 6 -9.00 10.28 20.71
CA VAL A 6 -7.82 10.04 19.87
C VAL A 6 -7.70 11.14 18.82
N LEU A 7 -6.54 11.81 18.75
CA LEU A 7 -6.21 12.73 17.68
C LEU A 7 -5.36 12.04 16.65
N VAL A 8 -5.81 12.02 15.40
CA VAL A 8 -5.21 11.30 14.28
C VAL A 8 -4.55 12.26 13.30
N TRP A 9 -3.30 12.00 12.86
CA TRP A 9 -2.62 12.76 11.81
C TRP A 9 -2.62 12.02 10.49
N GLU A 10 -3.54 12.36 9.59
CA GLU A 10 -3.45 11.97 8.20
C GLU A 10 -2.79 13.05 7.35
N THR A 11 -1.81 12.66 6.55
CA THR A 11 -0.97 13.60 5.79
C THR A 11 -1.31 13.67 4.30
N LEU A 12 -2.33 12.92 3.86
CA LEU A 12 -2.85 12.92 2.49
C LEU A 12 -4.34 13.22 2.47
N ALA A 13 -4.79 14.01 1.49
CA ALA A 13 -6.21 14.29 1.25
C ALA A 13 -6.90 13.19 0.41
N THR A 14 -6.12 12.33 -0.25
CA THR A 14 -6.59 11.17 -1.01
C THR A 14 -6.75 9.94 -0.11
N VAL A 15 -7.49 8.94 -0.57
CA VAL A 15 -7.66 7.66 0.13
C VAL A 15 -6.94 6.57 -0.65
N SER A 16 -5.75 6.20 -0.18
CA SER A 16 -4.94 5.09 -0.68
C SER A 16 -4.91 3.94 0.36
N GLY A 17 -4.06 2.95 0.18
CA GLY A 17 -3.98 1.80 1.08
C GLY A 17 -3.82 2.16 2.56
N GLY A 18 -2.90 3.06 2.91
CA GLY A 18 -2.69 3.51 4.29
C GLY A 18 -3.93 4.20 4.88
N GLN A 19 -4.57 5.12 4.13
CA GLN A 19 -5.76 5.82 4.57
C GLN A 19 -6.96 4.88 4.74
N LYS A 20 -7.11 3.88 3.88
CA LYS A 20 -8.12 2.82 4.06
C LYS A 20 -7.93 2.10 5.38
N MET A 21 -6.68 1.81 5.76
CA MET A 21 -6.38 1.17 7.05
C MET A 21 -6.66 2.10 8.23
N THR A 22 -6.31 3.39 8.15
CA THR A 22 -6.66 4.37 9.18
C THR A 22 -8.17 4.44 9.39
N LEU A 23 -8.97 4.50 8.31
CA LEU A 23 -10.42 4.49 8.37
C LEU A 23 -10.96 3.20 8.98
N ALA A 24 -10.43 2.03 8.57
CA ALA A 24 -10.81 0.73 9.13
C ALA A 24 -10.53 0.64 10.64
N VAL A 25 -9.37 1.12 11.10
CA VAL A 25 -9.04 1.19 12.54
C VAL A 25 -10.03 2.08 13.29
N MET A 26 -10.41 3.24 12.73
CA MET A 26 -11.39 4.11 13.34
C MET A 26 -12.79 3.47 13.39
N ASP A 27 -13.21 2.80 12.32
CA ASP A 27 -14.48 2.08 12.28
C ASP A 27 -14.53 0.97 13.33
N MET A 28 -13.50 0.11 13.38
CA MET A 28 -13.40 -1.01 14.33
C MET A 28 -13.35 -0.59 15.80
N LEU A 29 -12.83 0.60 16.09
CA LEU A 29 -12.65 1.08 17.45
C LEU A 29 -13.64 2.18 17.86
N SER A 30 -14.63 2.47 17.01
CA SER A 30 -15.61 3.55 17.19
C SER A 30 -16.49 3.40 18.43
N ASP A 31 -16.68 2.18 18.94
CA ASP A 31 -17.39 1.89 20.18
C ASP A 31 -16.59 2.29 21.44
N LYS A 32 -15.26 2.27 21.40
CA LYS A 32 -14.34 2.51 22.52
C LYS A 32 -13.71 3.90 22.50
N PHE A 33 -13.51 4.47 21.31
CA PHE A 33 -12.78 5.72 21.11
C PHE A 33 -13.61 6.75 20.34
N GLU A 34 -13.34 8.03 20.64
CA GLU A 34 -13.80 9.18 19.89
C GLU A 34 -12.62 9.76 19.11
N PHE A 35 -12.77 9.92 17.81
CA PHE A 35 -11.70 10.34 16.91
C PHE A 35 -11.89 11.78 16.45
N CYS A 36 -10.76 12.50 16.27
CA CYS A 36 -10.67 13.74 15.53
C CYS A 36 -9.46 13.68 14.62
N CYS A 37 -9.60 14.07 13.35
CA CYS A 37 -8.53 13.96 12.37
C CYS A 37 -7.91 15.31 12.02
N LEU A 38 -6.60 15.34 11.88
CA LEU A 38 -5.85 16.44 11.27
C LEU A 38 -5.50 16.01 9.85
N ILE A 39 -6.04 16.72 8.85
CA ILE A 39 -5.84 16.41 7.43
C ILE A 39 -5.30 17.63 6.68
N PRO A 40 -4.59 17.46 5.54
CA PRO A 40 -3.97 18.58 4.83
C PRO A 40 -4.99 19.52 4.19
N ALA A 41 -6.00 18.99 3.52
CA ALA A 41 -6.98 19.71 2.73
C ALA A 41 -8.30 18.93 2.60
N GLU A 42 -9.33 19.56 2.08
CA GLU A 42 -10.52 18.87 1.62
C GLU A 42 -10.19 17.93 0.45
N GLY A 43 -10.90 16.81 0.36
CA GLY A 43 -10.73 15.78 -0.66
C GLY A 43 -11.39 14.47 -0.23
N MET A 44 -11.00 13.36 -0.85
CA MET A 44 -11.58 12.04 -0.57
C MET A 44 -11.54 11.67 0.93
N MET A 45 -10.45 12.02 1.63
CA MET A 45 -10.32 11.72 3.06
C MET A 45 -11.35 12.50 3.89
N SER A 46 -11.56 13.79 3.61
CA SER A 46 -12.58 14.58 4.33
C SER A 46 -14.01 14.09 4.05
N GLU A 47 -14.29 13.62 2.83
CA GLU A 47 -15.58 13.02 2.49
C GLU A 47 -15.83 11.74 3.28
N GLU A 48 -14.84 10.88 3.40
CA GLU A 48 -14.92 9.66 4.20
C GLU A 48 -15.10 9.93 5.70
N LEU A 49 -14.45 10.98 6.23
CA LEU A 49 -14.64 11.42 7.61
C LEU A 49 -16.05 11.99 7.84
N LYS A 50 -16.57 12.78 6.89
CA LYS A 50 -17.95 13.31 6.94
C LYS A 50 -18.99 12.19 6.98
N LYS A 51 -18.85 11.16 6.12
CA LYS A 51 -19.74 9.98 6.12
C LYS A 51 -19.79 9.26 7.48
N ARG A 52 -18.68 9.29 8.23
CA ARG A 52 -18.54 8.65 9.55
C ARG A 52 -18.85 9.59 10.73
N ASN A 53 -19.22 10.83 10.45
CA ASN A 53 -19.39 11.90 11.47
C ASN A 53 -18.13 12.10 12.33
N ILE A 54 -16.93 11.91 11.77
CA ILE A 54 -15.67 12.13 12.47
C ILE A 54 -15.23 13.58 12.24
N PRO A 55 -15.07 14.40 13.30
CA PRO A 55 -14.60 15.77 13.18
C PRO A 55 -13.15 15.82 12.67
N TYR A 56 -12.83 16.85 11.87
CA TYR A 56 -11.49 17.06 11.37
C TYR A 56 -11.09 18.54 11.34
N VAL A 57 -9.78 18.78 11.26
CA VAL A 57 -9.19 20.12 11.16
C VAL A 57 -8.22 20.16 9.98
N LEU A 58 -8.33 21.19 9.14
CA LEU A 58 -7.45 21.40 8.00
C LEU A 58 -6.11 22.00 8.46
N MET A 59 -5.02 21.31 8.16
CA MET A 59 -3.67 21.68 8.56
C MET A 59 -2.91 22.48 7.48
N GLY A 60 -3.31 22.38 6.24
CA GLY A 60 -2.60 22.89 5.06
C GLY A 60 -1.72 21.81 4.45
N ASP A 61 -1.04 22.16 3.34
CA ASP A 61 -0.21 21.21 2.59
C ASP A 61 0.87 20.57 3.47
N GLN A 62 0.90 19.25 3.47
CA GLN A 62 1.83 18.39 4.21
C GLN A 62 2.54 17.41 3.28
N THR A 63 2.37 17.58 1.97
CA THR A 63 2.94 16.66 0.99
C THR A 63 4.46 16.76 0.94
N LEU A 64 5.09 15.61 0.91
CA LEU A 64 6.53 15.45 0.68
C LEU A 64 6.73 14.69 -0.62
N PRO A 65 7.72 15.08 -1.44
CA PRO A 65 8.06 14.30 -2.63
C PRO A 65 8.52 12.90 -2.22
N THR A 66 8.19 11.92 -3.05
CA THR A 66 8.69 10.55 -2.92
C THR A 66 10.15 10.44 -3.35
N GLY A 67 10.88 9.43 -2.83
CA GLY A 67 12.28 9.18 -3.18
C GLY A 67 13.30 9.90 -2.28
N VAL A 68 14.55 9.96 -2.75
CA VAL A 68 15.67 10.57 -2.02
C VAL A 68 15.50 12.09 -1.94
N LYS A 69 15.62 12.63 -0.73
CA LYS A 69 15.30 14.04 -0.45
C LYS A 69 16.55 14.92 -0.51
N GLY A 70 16.54 15.91 -1.40
CA GLY A 70 17.56 16.95 -1.46
C GLY A 70 17.49 17.94 -0.27
N LYS A 71 18.54 18.74 -0.08
CA LYS A 71 18.65 19.71 1.03
C LYS A 71 17.47 20.68 1.13
N GLN A 72 16.91 21.13 -0.01
CA GLN A 72 15.74 22.03 -0.03
C GLN A 72 14.48 21.37 0.54
N VAL A 73 14.27 20.08 0.24
CA VAL A 73 13.13 19.32 0.77
C VAL A 73 13.26 19.14 2.28
N ILE A 74 14.47 18.88 2.78
CA ILE A 74 14.75 18.75 4.22
C ILE A 74 14.45 20.07 4.94
N PHE A 75 14.91 21.22 4.39
CA PHE A 75 14.64 22.54 4.97
C PHE A 75 13.14 22.87 4.98
N ARG A 76 12.45 22.64 3.83
CA ARG A 76 11.00 22.80 3.72
C ARG A 76 10.27 21.93 4.74
N TYR A 77 10.69 20.67 4.92
CA TYR A 77 10.13 19.79 5.93
C TYR A 77 10.31 20.32 7.35
N GLY A 78 11.49 20.83 7.70
CA GLY A 78 11.75 21.44 9.00
C GLY A 78 10.79 22.59 9.29
N TRP A 79 10.65 23.55 8.35
CA TRP A 79 9.73 24.67 8.49
C TRP A 79 8.27 24.22 8.60
N MET A 80 7.86 23.28 7.75
CA MET A 80 6.52 22.69 7.78
C MET A 80 6.25 22.00 9.12
N SER A 81 7.23 21.29 9.67
CA SER A 81 7.12 20.59 10.95
C SER A 81 6.88 21.56 12.10
N VAL A 82 7.61 22.69 12.16
CA VAL A 82 7.39 23.74 13.17
C VAL A 82 5.96 24.28 13.10
N LYS A 83 5.48 24.64 11.90
CA LYS A 83 4.11 25.13 11.69
C LYS A 83 3.07 24.10 12.13
N ASN A 84 3.28 22.81 11.77
CA ASN A 84 2.35 21.75 12.13
C ASN A 84 2.35 21.45 13.63
N VAL A 85 3.49 21.50 14.29
CA VAL A 85 3.55 21.40 15.77
C VAL A 85 2.70 22.48 16.42
N TRP A 86 2.87 23.76 16.05
CA TRP A 86 2.10 24.86 16.63
C TRP A 86 0.59 24.70 16.43
N LYS A 87 0.16 24.40 15.20
CA LYS A 87 -1.26 24.15 14.91
C LYS A 87 -1.80 22.95 15.69
N SER A 88 -1.06 21.84 15.71
CA SER A 88 -1.46 20.63 16.43
C SER A 88 -1.58 20.87 17.94
N LEU A 89 -0.66 21.61 18.54
CA LEU A 89 -0.75 21.97 19.97
C LEU A 89 -2.00 22.79 20.29
N GLY A 90 -2.41 23.69 19.39
CA GLY A 90 -3.69 24.41 19.48
C GLY A 90 -4.90 23.46 19.51
N VAL A 91 -4.93 22.50 18.59
CA VAL A 91 -5.99 21.48 18.55
C VAL A 91 -5.94 20.57 19.78
N ILE A 92 -4.76 20.12 20.19
CA ILE A 92 -4.58 19.29 21.40
C ILE A 92 -5.13 19.98 22.64
N ARG A 93 -4.87 21.29 22.81
CA ARG A 93 -5.41 22.08 23.94
C ARG A 93 -6.93 22.15 23.91
N LYS A 94 -7.52 22.32 22.73
CA LYS A 94 -8.98 22.45 22.54
C LYS A 94 -9.69 21.10 22.65
N TYR A 95 -9.23 20.07 21.93
CA TYR A 95 -9.86 18.77 21.86
C TYR A 95 -9.57 17.88 23.07
N LYS A 96 -8.41 18.09 23.74
CA LYS A 96 -7.93 17.37 24.93
C LYS A 96 -7.87 15.85 24.69
N PRO A 97 -7.14 15.37 23.66
CA PRO A 97 -7.05 13.95 23.38
C PRO A 97 -6.32 13.20 24.50
N ASP A 98 -6.67 11.92 24.69
CA ASP A 98 -5.96 11.00 25.58
C ASP A 98 -4.77 10.37 24.87
N ILE A 99 -4.89 10.14 23.56
CA ILE A 99 -3.92 9.45 22.71
C ILE A 99 -3.70 10.27 21.44
N LEU A 100 -2.47 10.30 20.97
CA LEU A 100 -2.05 10.86 19.70
C LEU A 100 -1.69 9.69 18.77
N TYR A 101 -2.34 9.60 17.62
CA TYR A 101 -2.13 8.51 16.66
C TYR A 101 -1.63 9.06 15.31
N ALA A 102 -0.49 8.57 14.84
CA ALA A 102 0.20 9.06 13.65
C ALA A 102 0.43 7.92 12.65
N PRO A 103 -0.53 7.65 11.74
CA PRO A 103 -0.36 6.75 10.60
C PRO A 103 0.29 7.45 9.40
N GLY A 104 0.15 8.78 9.29
CA GLY A 104 0.72 9.56 8.20
C GLY A 104 2.24 9.67 8.29
N PRO A 105 3.02 9.20 7.32
CA PRO A 105 4.48 9.09 7.43
C PRO A 105 5.18 10.42 7.67
N ALA A 106 4.69 11.52 7.10
CA ALA A 106 5.27 12.83 7.33
C ALA A 106 5.03 13.34 8.76
N ALA A 107 3.98 12.87 9.45
CA ALA A 107 3.63 13.30 10.79
C ALA A 107 4.43 12.62 11.91
N LEU A 108 5.11 11.53 11.65
CA LEU A 108 5.79 10.74 12.68
C LEU A 108 6.74 11.59 13.54
N PRO A 109 7.71 12.34 12.99
CA PRO A 109 8.63 13.13 13.82
C PRO A 109 7.95 14.25 14.60
N TRP A 110 7.07 15.05 13.97
CA TRP A 110 6.44 16.15 14.71
C TRP A 110 5.37 15.68 15.71
N SER A 111 4.77 14.50 15.50
CA SER A 111 3.86 13.91 16.48
C SER A 111 4.60 13.58 17.79
N ALA A 112 5.85 13.11 17.72
CA ALA A 112 6.68 12.87 18.88
C ALA A 112 6.97 14.19 19.66
N VAL A 113 7.23 15.29 18.92
CA VAL A 113 7.39 16.64 19.52
C VAL A 113 6.10 17.05 20.21
N CYS A 114 4.96 16.95 19.54
CA CYS A 114 3.64 17.27 20.12
C CYS A 114 3.35 16.45 21.38
N GLY A 115 3.61 15.14 21.33
CA GLY A 115 3.44 14.25 22.47
C GLY A 115 4.29 14.64 23.68
N THR A 116 5.54 15.05 23.43
CA THR A 116 6.45 15.50 24.48
C THR A 116 5.97 16.81 25.11
N LEU A 117 5.65 17.81 24.27
CA LEU A 117 5.21 19.13 24.76
C LEU A 117 3.83 19.08 25.44
N ALA A 118 2.93 18.26 24.94
CA ALA A 118 1.59 18.09 25.50
C ALA A 118 1.52 17.01 26.61
N ARG A 119 2.61 16.30 26.88
CA ARG A 119 2.67 15.15 27.81
C ARG A 119 1.61 14.08 27.51
N LYS A 120 1.44 13.76 26.20
CA LYS A 120 0.47 12.76 25.71
C LYS A 120 1.19 11.60 25.08
N PRO A 121 0.67 10.35 25.24
CA PRO A 121 1.21 9.18 24.56
C PRO A 121 0.97 9.29 23.05
N VAL A 122 1.99 8.93 22.28
CA VAL A 122 1.96 8.86 20.83
C VAL A 122 2.07 7.41 20.40
N ILE A 123 1.21 7.00 19.50
CA ILE A 123 1.27 5.72 18.78
C ILE A 123 1.59 6.02 17.32
N TRP A 124 2.67 5.46 16.83
CA TRP A 124 3.02 5.47 15.41
C TRP A 124 2.44 4.24 14.72
N HIS A 125 2.00 4.39 13.46
CA HIS A 125 1.63 3.27 12.63
C HIS A 125 2.36 3.36 11.29
N LEU A 126 3.34 2.49 11.11
CA LEU A 126 4.24 2.48 9.95
C LEU A 126 3.67 1.58 8.86
N HIS A 127 3.37 2.17 7.69
CA HIS A 127 2.85 1.48 6.52
C HIS A 127 3.87 1.36 5.38
N HIS A 128 5.00 2.05 5.46
CA HIS A 128 5.91 2.23 4.34
C HIS A 128 7.35 1.85 4.68
N ILE A 129 8.06 1.34 3.67
CA ILE A 129 9.51 1.25 3.69
C ILE A 129 10.06 2.61 3.28
N PHE A 130 10.94 3.19 4.10
CA PHE A 130 11.60 4.45 3.82
C PHE A 130 12.93 4.17 3.13
N LEU A 131 13.12 4.68 1.91
CA LEU A 131 14.31 4.42 1.12
C LEU A 131 15.49 5.35 1.49
N ASP A 132 15.19 6.58 1.97
CA ASP A 132 16.23 7.54 2.26
C ASP A 132 16.77 7.45 3.71
N GLY A 133 18.12 7.48 3.82
CA GLY A 133 18.81 7.33 5.10
C GLY A 133 18.54 8.48 6.09
N ALA A 134 18.24 9.69 5.62
CA ALA A 134 17.96 10.83 6.49
C ALA A 134 16.63 10.65 7.20
N THR A 135 15.60 10.20 6.49
CA THR A 135 14.29 9.85 7.07
C THR A 135 14.44 8.71 8.08
N LYS A 136 15.17 7.63 7.74
CA LYS A 136 15.40 6.52 8.68
C LYS A 136 16.10 6.99 9.97
N LYS A 137 17.14 7.83 9.85
CA LYS A 137 17.82 8.41 11.03
C LYS A 137 16.88 9.25 11.90
N LEU A 138 16.07 10.10 11.28
CA LEU A 138 15.12 10.95 12.00
C LEU A 138 14.05 10.12 12.72
N LEU A 139 13.50 9.09 12.08
CA LEU A 139 12.54 8.19 12.68
C LEU A 139 13.12 7.43 13.88
N ASN A 140 14.33 6.91 13.75
CA ASN A 140 15.01 6.22 14.83
C ASN A 140 15.30 7.15 16.02
N LEU A 141 15.68 8.40 15.77
CA LEU A 141 15.88 9.41 16.80
C LEU A 141 14.56 9.73 17.53
N CYS A 142 13.51 10.08 16.80
CA CYS A 142 12.23 10.48 17.37
C CYS A 142 11.47 9.30 18.00
N GLY A 143 11.58 8.11 17.40
CA GLY A 143 10.98 6.88 17.93
C GLY A 143 11.48 6.49 19.32
N ASN A 144 12.73 6.88 19.64
CA ASN A 144 13.30 6.65 20.97
C ASN A 144 12.68 7.55 22.07
N TRP A 145 12.00 8.63 21.73
CA TRP A 145 11.44 9.57 22.72
C TRP A 145 10.39 8.91 23.61
N LYS A 146 10.33 9.33 24.88
CA LYS A 146 9.38 8.79 25.89
C LYS A 146 7.92 9.00 25.51
N SER A 147 7.62 10.03 24.72
CA SER A 147 6.26 10.32 24.23
C SER A 147 5.77 9.26 23.26
N VAL A 148 6.64 8.67 22.41
CA VAL A 148 6.31 7.55 21.52
C VAL A 148 6.27 6.28 22.38
N ARG A 149 5.08 5.77 22.61
CA ARG A 149 4.84 4.61 23.49
C ARG A 149 4.84 3.30 22.73
N GLU A 150 4.24 3.29 21.55
CA GLU A 150 4.12 2.12 20.69
C GLU A 150 4.41 2.53 19.24
N ILE A 151 5.02 1.61 18.51
CA ILE A 151 5.27 1.70 17.08
C ILE A 151 4.65 0.47 16.45
N ILE A 152 3.48 0.61 15.85
CA ILE A 152 2.83 -0.46 15.11
C ILE A 152 3.47 -0.49 13.71
N ALA A 153 3.94 -1.64 13.27
CA ALA A 153 4.44 -1.86 11.92
C ALA A 153 3.56 -2.89 11.21
N VAL A 154 3.22 -2.62 9.95
CA VAL A 154 2.34 -3.52 9.17
C VAL A 154 3.02 -4.82 8.75
N SER A 155 4.34 -4.95 8.94
CA SER A 155 5.13 -6.14 8.64
C SER A 155 6.46 -6.08 9.39
N ASN A 156 7.18 -7.20 9.47
CA ASN A 156 8.54 -7.22 10.03
C ASN A 156 9.49 -6.33 9.22
N CYS A 157 9.44 -6.40 7.89
CA CYS A 157 10.32 -5.57 7.04
C CYS A 157 10.09 -4.05 7.24
N VAL A 158 8.88 -3.63 7.61
CA VAL A 158 8.60 -2.25 8.02
C VAL A 158 9.10 -1.96 9.43
N GLY A 159 8.95 -2.89 10.35
CA GLY A 159 9.41 -2.77 11.74
C GLY A 159 10.93 -2.71 11.86
N ASP A 160 11.63 -3.50 11.09
CA ASP A 160 13.10 -3.64 11.09
C ASP A 160 13.85 -2.36 10.65
N GLN A 161 13.15 -1.40 10.06
CA GLN A 161 13.70 -0.07 9.79
C GLN A 161 14.00 0.73 11.07
N ILE A 162 13.39 0.35 12.20
CA ILE A 162 13.64 0.96 13.51
C ILE A 162 14.79 0.19 14.18
N VAL A 163 16.01 0.60 13.88
CA VAL A 163 17.24 -0.07 14.34
C VAL A 163 17.75 0.43 15.70
N ASN A 164 17.23 1.56 16.20
CA ASN A 164 17.56 2.03 17.55
C ASN A 164 16.96 1.05 18.58
N GLU A 165 17.77 0.43 19.42
CA GLU A 165 17.36 -0.62 20.34
C GLU A 165 16.18 -0.22 21.24
N ALA A 166 16.21 0.99 21.81
CA ALA A 166 15.15 1.44 22.70
C ALA A 166 13.85 1.80 21.96
N ALA A 167 13.94 2.22 20.69
CA ALA A 167 12.78 2.43 19.82
C ALA A 167 12.25 1.08 19.30
N HIS A 168 13.13 0.15 18.93
CA HIS A 168 12.77 -1.17 18.44
C HIS A 168 11.97 -1.99 19.48
N LYS A 169 12.30 -1.89 20.76
CA LYS A 169 11.52 -2.50 21.85
C LYS A 169 10.05 -2.06 21.91
N LYS A 170 9.70 -0.95 21.24
CA LYS A 170 8.33 -0.45 21.15
C LYS A 170 7.61 -0.92 19.87
N VAL A 171 8.32 -1.59 18.96
CA VAL A 171 7.76 -2.07 17.70
C VAL A 171 6.89 -3.30 17.98
N LYS A 172 5.68 -3.27 17.42
CA LYS A 172 4.76 -4.40 17.37
C LYS A 172 4.30 -4.58 15.94
N VAL A 173 4.45 -5.77 15.42
CA VAL A 173 3.96 -6.11 14.09
C VAL A 173 2.49 -6.44 14.17
N LEU A 174 1.69 -5.76 13.34
CA LEU A 174 0.27 -5.99 13.18
C LEU A 174 -0.08 -5.91 11.70
N TYR A 175 -0.31 -7.05 11.08
CA TYR A 175 -0.71 -7.12 9.67
C TYR A 175 -2.05 -6.42 9.45
N ASN A 176 -2.20 -5.78 8.29
CA ASN A 176 -3.46 -5.16 7.91
C ASN A 176 -4.56 -6.22 7.75
N PRO A 177 -5.80 -5.92 8.17
CA PRO A 177 -6.92 -6.80 7.87
C PRO A 177 -7.31 -6.74 6.39
N VAL A 178 -7.90 -7.81 5.90
CA VAL A 178 -8.54 -7.88 4.58
C VAL A 178 -9.96 -8.46 4.73
N ASP A 179 -10.88 -7.90 3.97
CA ASP A 179 -12.25 -8.44 3.88
C ASP A 179 -12.24 -9.63 2.90
N VAL A 180 -12.10 -10.83 3.45
CA VAL A 180 -11.98 -12.07 2.66
C VAL A 180 -13.23 -12.31 1.81
N GLU A 181 -14.42 -12.08 2.35
CA GLU A 181 -15.70 -12.35 1.66
C GLU A 181 -15.86 -11.48 0.42
N LYS A 182 -15.40 -10.24 0.49
CA LYS A 182 -15.44 -9.28 -0.62
C LYS A 182 -14.69 -9.76 -1.85
N TYR A 183 -13.61 -10.53 -1.68
CA TYR A 183 -12.74 -10.96 -2.79
C TYR A 183 -12.92 -12.43 -3.16
N ALA A 184 -13.43 -13.27 -2.24
CA ALA A 184 -13.55 -14.72 -2.45
C ALA A 184 -14.60 -15.12 -3.51
N ASN A 185 -15.62 -14.27 -3.73
CA ASN A 185 -16.81 -14.60 -4.52
C ASN A 185 -16.96 -13.71 -5.78
N GLY A 186 -15.86 -13.31 -6.40
CA GLY A 186 -15.90 -12.52 -7.64
C GLY A 186 -16.42 -13.29 -8.84
N ASP A 187 -17.09 -12.60 -9.76
CA ASP A 187 -17.58 -13.14 -11.04
C ASP A 187 -16.67 -12.73 -12.21
N ALA A 188 -15.94 -13.69 -12.75
CA ALA A 188 -15.03 -13.48 -13.88
C ALA A 188 -15.75 -13.14 -15.20
N THR A 189 -17.04 -13.46 -15.34
CA THR A 189 -17.76 -13.46 -16.63
C THR A 189 -17.71 -12.08 -17.31
N LYS A 190 -18.06 -11.04 -16.58
CA LYS A 190 -18.05 -9.65 -17.11
C LYS A 190 -16.66 -9.18 -17.53
N ILE A 191 -15.67 -9.53 -16.74
CA ILE A 191 -14.27 -9.16 -17.01
C ILE A 191 -13.75 -9.87 -18.27
N ILE A 192 -14.03 -11.16 -18.41
CA ILE A 192 -13.64 -11.92 -19.60
C ILE A 192 -14.27 -11.34 -20.86
N VAL A 193 -15.59 -11.02 -20.83
CA VAL A 193 -16.27 -10.39 -21.97
C VAL A 193 -15.65 -9.03 -22.32
N GLU A 194 -15.34 -8.21 -21.32
CA GLU A 194 -14.69 -6.91 -21.53
C GLU A 194 -13.28 -7.08 -22.15
N LEU A 195 -12.49 -8.04 -21.66
CA LEU A 195 -11.16 -8.33 -22.19
C LEU A 195 -11.21 -8.84 -23.63
N GLU A 196 -12.13 -9.75 -23.94
CA GLU A 196 -12.34 -10.25 -25.30
C GLU A 196 -12.71 -9.12 -26.26
N ALA A 197 -13.59 -8.19 -25.83
CA ALA A 197 -13.95 -7.03 -26.64
C ALA A 197 -12.77 -6.09 -26.89
N LYS A 198 -11.95 -5.83 -25.85
CA LYS A 198 -10.76 -4.97 -25.99
C LYS A 198 -9.66 -5.56 -26.85
N LEU A 199 -9.51 -6.88 -26.81
CA LEU A 199 -8.47 -7.61 -27.53
C LEU A 199 -8.91 -8.06 -28.94
N GLY A 200 -10.22 -8.03 -29.24
CA GLY A 200 -10.80 -8.50 -30.50
C GLY A 200 -10.64 -10.00 -30.70
N ARG A 201 -10.42 -10.80 -29.65
CA ARG A 201 -10.26 -12.26 -29.71
C ARG A 201 -10.84 -12.96 -28.49
N LYS A 202 -11.14 -14.26 -28.63
CA LYS A 202 -11.56 -15.09 -27.51
C LYS A 202 -10.39 -15.42 -26.58
N LEU A 203 -10.69 -15.51 -25.27
CA LEU A 203 -9.69 -15.82 -24.23
C LEU A 203 -9.72 -17.29 -23.78
N ARG A 204 -10.36 -18.18 -24.56
CA ARG A 204 -10.39 -19.61 -24.20
C ARG A 204 -8.96 -20.19 -24.20
N GLY A 205 -8.50 -20.62 -23.04
CA GLY A 205 -7.14 -21.17 -22.85
C GLY A 205 -6.04 -20.12 -22.70
N VAL A 206 -6.34 -18.85 -22.85
CA VAL A 206 -5.40 -17.73 -22.64
C VAL A 206 -5.21 -17.50 -21.14
N LYS A 207 -3.97 -17.30 -20.71
CA LYS A 207 -3.64 -17.02 -19.31
C LYS A 207 -3.63 -15.52 -19.02
N VAL A 208 -4.15 -15.13 -17.88
CA VAL A 208 -4.25 -13.73 -17.46
C VAL A 208 -3.32 -13.44 -16.28
N VAL A 209 -2.32 -12.59 -16.50
CA VAL A 209 -1.41 -12.10 -15.47
C VAL A 209 -1.79 -10.67 -15.12
N THR A 210 -2.20 -10.43 -13.87
CA THR A 210 -2.76 -9.15 -13.46
C THR A 210 -1.83 -8.42 -12.50
N GLN A 211 -1.60 -7.13 -12.74
CA GLN A 211 -0.97 -6.20 -11.82
C GLN A 211 -1.96 -5.12 -11.42
N ILE A 212 -2.22 -4.97 -10.12
CA ILE A 212 -3.16 -4.01 -9.55
C ILE A 212 -2.40 -2.93 -8.78
N GLY A 213 -2.70 -1.66 -9.07
CA GLY A 213 -2.13 -0.49 -8.39
C GLY A 213 -1.98 0.72 -9.29
N ALA A 214 -1.73 1.88 -8.70
CA ALA A 214 -1.47 3.10 -9.45
C ALA A 214 -0.30 2.91 -10.44
N ILE A 215 -0.40 3.52 -11.61
CA ILE A 215 0.67 3.46 -12.63
C ILE A 215 1.76 4.44 -12.21
N THR A 216 2.81 3.92 -11.58
CA THR A 216 3.94 4.71 -11.07
C THR A 216 5.26 3.93 -11.21
N LYS A 217 6.39 4.61 -11.25
CA LYS A 217 7.71 3.95 -11.31
C LYS A 217 7.92 2.96 -10.15
N ASN A 218 7.41 3.28 -8.95
CA ASN A 218 7.55 2.41 -7.78
C ASN A 218 6.75 1.10 -7.91
N LYS A 219 5.68 1.08 -8.71
CA LYS A 219 4.88 -0.12 -8.96
C LYS A 219 5.44 -1.00 -10.06
N ARG A 220 6.45 -0.53 -10.79
CA ARG A 220 7.27 -1.31 -11.73
C ARG A 220 6.47 -2.04 -12.81
N GLN A 221 5.46 -1.39 -13.41
CA GLN A 221 4.70 -1.96 -14.54
C GLN A 221 5.58 -2.34 -15.73
N ASN A 222 6.74 -1.69 -15.89
CA ASN A 222 7.75 -2.07 -16.88
C ASN A 222 8.20 -3.53 -16.75
N VAL A 223 8.24 -4.10 -15.53
CA VAL A 223 8.60 -5.50 -15.31
C VAL A 223 7.51 -6.44 -15.81
N LEU A 224 6.22 -6.11 -15.58
CA LEU A 224 5.11 -6.88 -16.15
C LEU A 224 5.21 -6.93 -17.68
N ILE A 225 5.46 -5.78 -18.34
CA ILE A 225 5.59 -5.70 -19.80
C ILE A 225 6.72 -6.60 -20.28
N SER A 226 7.89 -6.59 -19.63
CA SER A 226 9.00 -7.50 -19.96
C SER A 226 8.58 -8.97 -19.82
N VAL A 227 7.95 -9.32 -18.71
CA VAL A 227 7.49 -10.70 -18.44
C VAL A 227 6.52 -11.18 -19.52
N ILE A 228 5.56 -10.34 -19.93
CA ILE A 228 4.60 -10.71 -20.99
C ILE A 228 5.32 -10.88 -22.35
N ALA A 229 6.30 -10.03 -22.65
CA ALA A 229 7.11 -10.18 -23.87
C ALA A 229 7.92 -11.49 -23.87
N ASP A 230 8.56 -11.82 -22.75
CA ASP A 230 9.34 -13.04 -22.59
C ASP A 230 8.47 -14.30 -22.68
N LEU A 231 7.32 -14.32 -22.00
CA LEU A 231 6.37 -15.44 -22.07
C LEU A 231 5.87 -15.66 -23.51
N ARG A 232 5.55 -14.58 -24.23
CA ARG A 232 5.18 -14.68 -25.64
C ARG A 232 6.30 -15.27 -26.49
N ASN A 233 7.55 -14.84 -26.27
CA ASN A 233 8.72 -15.39 -26.98
C ASN A 233 8.93 -16.87 -26.69
N LEU A 234 8.50 -17.34 -25.52
CA LEU A 234 8.47 -18.77 -25.14
C LEU A 234 7.27 -19.53 -25.71
N GLY A 235 6.41 -18.87 -26.50
CA GLY A 235 5.23 -19.50 -27.14
C GLY A 235 3.98 -19.58 -26.25
N GLU A 236 3.98 -18.90 -25.06
CA GLU A 236 2.82 -18.87 -24.16
C GLU A 236 1.76 -17.89 -24.67
N ASP A 237 0.49 -18.30 -24.70
CA ASP A 237 -0.63 -17.39 -24.96
C ASP A 237 -1.09 -16.72 -23.65
N VAL A 238 -0.57 -15.53 -23.41
CA VAL A 238 -0.75 -14.80 -22.17
C VAL A 238 -1.18 -13.35 -22.42
N VAL A 239 -2.00 -12.81 -21.50
CA VAL A 239 -2.42 -11.41 -21.46
C VAL A 239 -2.00 -10.80 -20.14
N GLY A 240 -1.32 -9.65 -20.22
CA GLY A 240 -1.02 -8.80 -19.08
C GLY A 240 -2.14 -7.78 -18.82
N LEU A 241 -2.71 -7.79 -17.65
CA LEU A 241 -3.78 -6.88 -17.24
C LEU A 241 -3.25 -5.86 -16.25
N VAL A 242 -3.29 -4.57 -16.61
CA VAL A 242 -2.91 -3.46 -15.73
C VAL A 242 -4.15 -2.76 -15.20
N VAL A 243 -4.37 -2.86 -13.89
CA VAL A 243 -5.54 -2.30 -13.19
C VAL A 243 -5.08 -1.15 -12.30
N GLY A 244 -5.47 0.05 -12.65
CA GLY A 244 -5.10 1.28 -11.96
C GLY A 244 -4.92 2.43 -12.95
N ASP A 245 -4.66 3.62 -12.41
CA ASP A 245 -4.49 4.81 -13.24
C ASP A 245 -3.33 5.66 -12.75
N THR A 246 -2.98 6.69 -13.53
CA THR A 246 -1.96 7.68 -13.19
C THR A 246 -2.54 8.73 -12.23
N ILE A 247 -1.70 9.23 -11.32
CA ILE A 247 -2.10 10.24 -10.33
C ILE A 247 -1.49 11.61 -10.69
N THR A 248 -0.22 11.61 -11.08
CA THR A 248 0.56 12.81 -11.32
C THR A 248 0.95 12.95 -12.80
N GLU A 249 1.46 14.13 -13.20
CA GLU A 249 2.03 14.32 -14.55
C GLU A 249 3.25 13.41 -14.78
N ALA A 250 4.08 13.20 -13.75
CA ALA A 250 5.21 12.27 -13.85
C ALA A 250 4.75 10.84 -14.12
N ASP A 251 3.62 10.43 -13.53
CA ASP A 251 3.03 9.11 -13.78
C ASP A 251 2.46 8.99 -15.19
N ARG A 252 1.85 10.07 -15.73
CA ARG A 252 1.40 10.12 -17.13
C ARG A 252 2.56 9.99 -18.11
N ASN A 253 3.70 10.64 -17.81
CA ASN A 253 4.92 10.49 -18.61
C ASN A 253 5.43 9.05 -18.56
N PHE A 254 5.49 8.45 -17.37
CA PHE A 254 5.88 7.05 -17.21
C PHE A 254 4.94 6.10 -17.98
N LYS A 255 3.63 6.32 -17.95
CA LYS A 255 2.68 5.53 -18.75
C LYS A 255 2.98 5.59 -20.24
N ARG A 256 3.32 6.78 -20.77
CA ARG A 256 3.73 6.93 -22.18
C ARG A 256 5.02 6.16 -22.51
N GLU A 257 5.99 6.14 -21.58
CA GLU A 257 7.19 5.32 -21.72
C GLU A 257 6.83 3.81 -21.79
N LEU A 258 5.87 3.37 -20.98
CA LEU A 258 5.39 1.99 -20.98
C LEU A 258 4.64 1.65 -22.29
N GLU A 259 3.80 2.54 -22.80
CA GLU A 259 3.08 2.37 -24.06
C GLU A 259 4.06 2.25 -25.23
N GLN A 260 5.12 3.06 -25.27
CA GLN A 260 6.18 2.92 -26.27
C GLN A 260 6.89 1.57 -26.17
N ARG A 261 7.24 1.12 -24.94
CA ARG A 261 7.85 -0.19 -24.73
C ARG A 261 6.97 -1.35 -25.20
N ILE A 262 5.66 -1.26 -25.01
CA ILE A 262 4.68 -2.26 -25.51
C ILE A 262 4.73 -2.35 -27.05
N GLU A 263 4.79 -1.21 -27.74
CA GLU A 263 4.92 -1.16 -29.20
C GLU A 263 6.27 -1.74 -29.65
N ASP A 264 7.37 -1.34 -29.01
CA ASP A 264 8.73 -1.81 -29.32
C ASP A 264 8.87 -3.33 -29.16
N CYS A 265 8.21 -3.92 -28.14
CA CYS A 265 8.16 -5.35 -27.91
C CYS A 265 7.14 -6.06 -28.81
N GLY A 266 6.31 -5.36 -29.56
CA GLY A 266 5.25 -5.92 -30.43
C GLY A 266 4.16 -6.66 -29.67
N ILE A 267 3.89 -6.33 -28.40
CA ILE A 267 2.93 -7.01 -27.52
C ILE A 267 1.65 -6.21 -27.27
N LYS A 268 1.30 -5.29 -28.15
CA LYS A 268 0.11 -4.43 -28.03
C LYS A 268 -1.19 -5.23 -27.79
N ASN A 269 -1.32 -6.37 -28.44
CA ASN A 269 -2.48 -7.25 -28.33
C ASN A 269 -2.40 -8.22 -27.12
N GLN A 270 -1.41 -8.06 -26.25
CA GLN A 270 -1.23 -8.84 -25.00
C GLN A 270 -1.32 -7.98 -23.74
N ILE A 271 -1.37 -6.65 -23.84
CA ILE A 271 -1.50 -5.78 -22.68
C ILE A 271 -2.83 -5.04 -22.71
N VAL A 272 -3.56 -5.10 -21.60
CA VAL A 272 -4.84 -4.40 -21.44
C VAL A 272 -4.78 -3.43 -20.26
N TRP A 273 -5.04 -2.15 -20.54
CA TRP A 273 -5.20 -1.11 -19.53
C TRP A 273 -6.67 -1.05 -19.11
N MET A 274 -6.95 -1.30 -17.82
CA MET A 274 -8.33 -1.28 -17.28
C MET A 274 -8.71 0.04 -16.61
N GLY A 275 -7.73 0.94 -16.39
CA GLY A 275 -7.95 2.13 -15.60
C GLY A 275 -8.23 1.82 -14.12
N PHE A 276 -8.73 2.81 -13.40
CA PHE A 276 -9.15 2.62 -12.01
C PHE A 276 -10.41 1.76 -11.94
N ARG A 277 -10.42 0.75 -11.06
CA ARG A 277 -11.54 -0.20 -10.88
C ARG A 277 -11.87 -0.36 -9.40
N SER A 278 -13.14 -0.59 -9.11
CA SER A 278 -13.65 -0.91 -7.75
C SER A 278 -14.08 -2.37 -7.60
N ASP A 279 -14.31 -3.08 -8.71
CA ASP A 279 -14.71 -4.48 -8.80
C ASP A 279 -13.50 -5.44 -8.81
N ILE A 280 -12.59 -5.23 -7.89
CA ILE A 280 -11.33 -5.99 -7.79
C ILE A 280 -11.57 -7.50 -7.60
N GLY A 281 -12.65 -7.88 -6.88
CA GLY A 281 -13.01 -9.29 -6.72
C GLY A 281 -13.27 -9.98 -8.06
N ASP A 282 -14.02 -9.34 -8.97
CA ASP A 282 -14.34 -9.88 -10.30
C ASP A 282 -13.08 -9.96 -11.18
N ILE A 283 -12.22 -8.94 -11.09
CA ILE A 283 -10.93 -8.95 -11.80
C ILE A 283 -10.05 -10.11 -11.30
N LEU A 284 -9.95 -10.29 -9.99
CA LEU A 284 -9.20 -11.39 -9.41
C LEU A 284 -9.80 -12.74 -9.84
N ALA A 285 -11.13 -12.86 -9.92
CA ALA A 285 -11.78 -14.08 -10.41
C ALA A 285 -11.40 -14.42 -11.86
N ALA A 286 -11.12 -13.41 -12.70
CA ALA A 286 -10.66 -13.58 -14.09
C ALA A 286 -9.13 -13.72 -14.23
N THR A 287 -8.38 -13.74 -13.13
CA THR A 287 -6.90 -13.73 -13.10
C THR A 287 -6.35 -15.12 -12.81
N ASP A 288 -5.34 -15.57 -13.56
CA ASP A 288 -4.58 -16.79 -13.27
C ASP A 288 -3.41 -16.53 -12.32
N CYS A 289 -2.73 -15.38 -12.47
CA CYS A 289 -1.58 -14.99 -11.67
C CYS A 289 -1.63 -13.50 -11.33
N VAL A 290 -1.52 -13.16 -10.05
CA VAL A 290 -1.34 -11.77 -9.60
C VAL A 290 0.14 -11.48 -9.48
N PHE A 291 0.60 -10.45 -10.19
CA PHE A 291 2.00 -10.07 -10.23
C PHE A 291 2.23 -8.80 -9.38
N VAL A 292 3.09 -8.90 -8.38
CA VAL A 292 3.41 -7.81 -7.44
C VAL A 292 4.91 -7.53 -7.47
N PRO A 293 5.41 -6.77 -8.48
CA PRO A 293 6.83 -6.51 -8.66
C PRO A 293 7.36 -5.35 -7.80
N SER A 294 6.53 -4.73 -7.00
CA SER A 294 6.89 -3.56 -6.20
C SER A 294 7.38 -3.92 -4.80
N GLU A 295 8.35 -3.15 -4.32
CA GLU A 295 8.79 -3.19 -2.93
C GLU A 295 7.78 -2.40 -2.07
N GLU A 296 7.02 -3.09 -1.27
CA GLU A 296 5.96 -2.52 -0.42
C GLU A 296 6.15 -2.94 1.04
N GLY A 297 5.68 -2.09 1.94
CA GLY A 297 5.71 -2.41 3.38
C GLY A 297 4.83 -3.62 3.71
N LEU A 298 3.62 -3.65 3.16
CA LEU A 298 2.71 -4.80 3.15
C LEU A 298 1.80 -4.66 1.94
N SER A 299 1.69 -5.70 1.12
CA SER A 299 0.88 -5.65 -0.09
C SER A 299 -0.58 -5.99 0.20
N LEU A 300 -1.45 -4.99 0.14
CA LEU A 300 -2.90 -5.21 0.18
C LEU A 300 -3.36 -6.07 -0.99
N VAL A 301 -2.79 -5.84 -2.18
CA VAL A 301 -3.10 -6.62 -3.39
C VAL A 301 -2.76 -8.10 -3.21
N ALA A 302 -1.65 -8.43 -2.54
CA ALA A 302 -1.34 -9.82 -2.24
C ALA A 302 -2.38 -10.45 -1.30
N MET A 303 -2.83 -9.73 -0.28
CA MET A 303 -3.89 -10.21 0.63
C MET A 303 -5.24 -10.36 -0.09
N GLU A 304 -5.61 -9.43 -0.96
CA GLU A 304 -6.80 -9.47 -1.80
C GLU A 304 -6.75 -10.70 -2.73
N ALA A 305 -5.60 -10.93 -3.38
CA ALA A 305 -5.36 -12.10 -4.24
C ALA A 305 -5.46 -13.42 -3.48
N MET A 306 -4.85 -13.50 -2.28
CA MET A 306 -4.96 -14.68 -1.40
C MET A 306 -6.41 -14.93 -0.99
N SER A 307 -7.17 -13.88 -0.66
CA SER A 307 -8.60 -13.98 -0.34
C SER A 307 -9.43 -14.51 -1.52
N ALA A 308 -9.06 -14.12 -2.75
CA ALA A 308 -9.64 -14.64 -3.99
C ALA A 308 -9.06 -16.00 -4.42
N LYS A 309 -8.20 -16.62 -3.62
CA LYS A 309 -7.49 -17.88 -3.90
C LYS A 309 -6.67 -17.82 -5.21
N ARG A 310 -6.05 -16.66 -5.49
CA ARG A 310 -5.20 -16.47 -6.66
C ARG A 310 -3.74 -16.58 -6.29
N GLN A 311 -2.97 -17.20 -7.15
CA GLN A 311 -1.52 -17.30 -6.98
C GLN A 311 -0.87 -15.94 -7.15
N VAL A 312 0.15 -15.67 -6.35
CA VAL A 312 0.89 -14.41 -6.36
C VAL A 312 2.35 -14.67 -6.67
N VAL A 313 2.89 -13.89 -7.59
CA VAL A 313 4.34 -13.82 -7.88
C VAL A 313 4.86 -12.47 -7.40
N THR A 314 5.89 -12.48 -6.58
CA THR A 314 6.49 -11.26 -6.02
C THR A 314 8.01 -11.42 -5.83
N MET A 315 8.68 -10.27 -5.61
CA MET A 315 10.10 -10.27 -5.22
C MET A 315 10.31 -10.87 -3.83
N ASN A 316 11.46 -11.49 -3.62
CA ASN A 316 11.85 -12.09 -2.34
C ASN A 316 12.30 -11.08 -1.26
N SER A 317 12.11 -9.79 -1.48
CA SER A 317 12.54 -8.68 -0.59
C SER A 317 11.40 -7.74 -0.19
N SER A 318 10.14 -8.09 -0.48
CA SER A 318 8.97 -7.22 -0.23
C SER A 318 8.13 -7.68 0.96
N GLY A 319 7.25 -6.80 1.47
CA GLY A 319 6.24 -7.20 2.45
C GLY A 319 5.23 -8.22 1.91
N ALA A 320 5.04 -8.29 0.59
CA ALA A 320 4.29 -9.37 -0.04
C ALA A 320 5.01 -10.71 0.14
N TYR A 321 6.36 -10.73 -0.01
CA TYR A 321 7.16 -11.93 0.27
C TYR A 321 6.98 -12.40 1.71
N GLU A 322 7.11 -11.50 2.69
CA GLU A 322 6.95 -11.83 4.10
C GLU A 322 5.60 -12.52 4.36
N LEU A 323 4.51 -11.91 3.84
CA LEU A 323 3.16 -12.41 4.00
C LEU A 323 2.98 -13.82 3.39
N LEU A 324 3.39 -13.98 2.12
CA LEU A 324 3.21 -15.23 1.36
C LEU A 324 4.11 -16.35 1.88
N ASN A 325 5.35 -16.01 2.25
CA ASN A 325 6.29 -16.99 2.83
C ASN A 325 5.82 -17.48 4.19
N HIS A 326 5.29 -16.59 5.04
CA HIS A 326 4.68 -16.96 6.32
C HIS A 326 3.47 -17.89 6.13
N ALA A 327 2.66 -17.63 5.09
CA ALA A 327 1.52 -18.47 4.74
C ALA A 327 1.89 -19.78 4.01
N GLY A 328 3.17 -20.00 3.71
CA GLY A 328 3.63 -21.16 2.95
C GLY A 328 3.14 -21.20 1.51
N CYS A 329 2.86 -20.04 0.90
CA CYS A 329 2.33 -19.92 -0.46
C CYS A 329 3.05 -18.82 -1.25
N GLY A 330 2.67 -18.66 -2.52
CA GLY A 330 3.29 -17.70 -3.44
C GLY A 330 4.53 -18.25 -4.15
N THR A 331 4.94 -17.54 -5.17
CA THR A 331 6.16 -17.82 -5.94
C THR A 331 7.04 -16.58 -5.94
N PHE A 332 8.34 -16.78 -5.73
CA PHE A 332 9.28 -15.68 -5.48
C PHE A 332 10.37 -15.66 -6.55
N TYR A 333 10.81 -14.45 -6.90
CA TYR A 333 11.94 -14.24 -7.80
C TYR A 333 12.97 -13.29 -7.17
N LYS A 334 14.20 -13.32 -7.70
CA LYS A 334 15.27 -12.39 -7.32
C LYS A 334 15.23 -11.16 -8.21
N GLU A 335 15.41 -9.98 -7.63
CA GLU A 335 15.29 -8.69 -8.34
C GLU A 335 16.24 -8.55 -9.52
N ASP A 336 17.47 -9.04 -9.39
CA ASP A 336 18.56 -8.85 -10.36
C ASP A 336 18.57 -9.91 -11.49
N ASP A 337 17.58 -10.79 -11.55
CA ASP A 337 17.53 -11.88 -12.53
C ASP A 337 16.23 -11.80 -13.34
N GLU A 338 16.27 -11.07 -14.47
CA GLU A 338 15.11 -10.91 -15.37
C GLU A 338 14.58 -12.26 -15.86
N SER A 339 15.45 -13.25 -16.12
CA SER A 339 15.03 -14.57 -16.56
C SER A 339 14.28 -15.33 -15.48
N SER A 340 14.60 -15.09 -14.20
CA SER A 340 13.91 -15.72 -13.08
C SER A 340 12.47 -15.22 -12.93
N VAL A 341 12.17 -13.97 -13.35
CA VAL A 341 10.85 -13.37 -13.24
C VAL A 341 9.86 -14.06 -14.17
N ALA A 342 10.19 -14.18 -15.46
CA ALA A 342 9.34 -14.85 -16.45
C ALA A 342 9.14 -16.34 -16.09
N ASN A 343 10.20 -17.04 -15.66
CA ASN A 343 10.12 -18.43 -15.22
C ASN A 343 9.24 -18.59 -13.96
N ALA A 344 9.29 -17.66 -13.00
CA ALA A 344 8.44 -17.70 -11.82
C ALA A 344 6.96 -17.56 -12.20
N VAL A 345 6.62 -16.63 -13.11
CA VAL A 345 5.26 -16.48 -13.63
C VAL A 345 4.84 -17.71 -14.42
N LYS A 346 5.67 -18.20 -15.34
CA LYS A 346 5.40 -19.43 -16.12
C LYS A 346 5.07 -20.60 -15.22
N LYS A 347 5.89 -20.87 -14.21
CA LYS A 347 5.66 -21.94 -13.23
C LYS A 347 4.27 -21.86 -12.59
N VAL A 348 3.83 -20.65 -12.23
CA VAL A 348 2.49 -20.43 -11.66
C VAL A 348 1.39 -20.72 -12.68
N LEU A 349 1.57 -20.30 -13.93
CA LEU A 349 0.58 -20.52 -14.99
C LEU A 349 0.43 -21.99 -15.37
N GLU A 350 1.50 -22.80 -15.27
CA GLU A 350 1.52 -24.24 -15.52
C GLU A 350 0.95 -25.06 -14.35
N THR A 351 0.97 -24.52 -13.12
CA THR A 351 0.52 -25.23 -11.91
C THR A 351 -0.67 -24.53 -11.28
N PRO A 352 -1.83 -24.48 -11.91
CA PRO A 352 -3.02 -23.85 -11.33
C PRO A 352 -3.42 -24.64 -10.07
N ASN A 353 -3.63 -23.96 -8.95
CA ASN A 353 -4.09 -24.46 -7.65
C ASN A 353 -3.05 -24.69 -6.53
N ALA A 354 -1.79 -24.30 -6.66
CA ALA A 354 -0.82 -24.46 -5.59
C ALA A 354 -1.11 -23.58 -4.32
N CYS A 355 -2.03 -22.64 -4.40
CA CYS A 355 -2.34 -21.68 -3.30
C CYS A 355 -3.70 -21.93 -2.61
N LEU A 356 -4.24 -23.14 -2.67
CA LEU A 356 -5.57 -23.46 -2.11
C LEU A 356 -5.61 -23.67 -0.60
N LEU A 357 -4.49 -23.51 0.12
CA LEU A 357 -4.36 -23.87 1.55
C LEU A 357 -4.37 -22.69 2.52
N TYR A 358 -4.65 -21.46 2.05
CA TYR A 358 -4.70 -20.34 2.99
C TYR A 358 -6.04 -20.31 3.75
N THR A 359 -6.01 -20.83 4.97
CA THR A 359 -6.92 -20.39 6.03
C THR A 359 -6.29 -19.12 6.62
N SER A 360 -6.98 -17.98 6.48
CA SER A 360 -6.58 -16.73 7.13
C SER A 360 -6.16 -17.01 8.59
N PRO A 361 -4.95 -16.59 9.03
CA PRO A 361 -4.67 -16.60 10.46
C PRO A 361 -5.74 -15.74 11.11
N SER A 362 -6.56 -16.36 11.93
CA SER A 362 -7.53 -15.66 12.75
C SER A 362 -6.76 -14.74 13.70
N PRO A 363 -7.20 -13.47 13.88
CA PRO A 363 -6.62 -12.64 14.95
C PRO A 363 -6.87 -13.19 16.35
N ARG A 364 -7.39 -14.42 16.47
CA ARG A 364 -7.70 -15.10 17.72
C ARG A 364 -6.73 -16.23 18.08
N ASP A 365 -5.74 -16.52 17.19
CA ASP A 365 -4.70 -17.52 17.46
C ASP A 365 -3.38 -16.80 17.90
#